data_6aa7a1eab647477e7cf35145102ac128
#
_entry.id   6aa7a1eab647477e7cf35145102ac128
#
_cell.length_a   1.000
_cell.length_b   1.000
_cell.length_c   1.000
_cell.angle_alpha   90.00
_cell.angle_beta   90.00
_cell.angle_gamma   90.00
#
_symmetry.space_group_name_H-M   'P 1'
#
loop_
_entity.id
_entity.type
_entity.pdbx_description
1 polymer ?
#
loop_
_entity_poly.entity_id
_entity_poly.type
_entity_poly.pdbx_seq_one_letter_code
_entity_poly.pdbx_strand_id
1 'polypeptide(L)'
;MKIKTFIILLTAATLQVAAQQPADYVNPIIGTNGMGHTFPGACTPFGLIQLSPDTDTIPHNVDGRYQGKAYEYCAGYQYSDSTIVGFSHTHLSGTGHSDLGDILLMPATG
;
A
#
# COMPACT_ATOMS: atom_id res chain seq x y z
N MET A 1 29.41 34.73 -36.47
CA MET A 1 29.51 34.45 -35.03
C MET A 1 28.15 34.40 -34.28
N LYS A 2 27.13 35.09 -34.77
CA LYS A 2 25.83 35.21 -34.11
C LYS A 2 24.90 33.96 -34.24
N ILE A 3 25.00 33.21 -35.33
CA ILE A 3 24.12 32.04 -35.60
C ILE A 3 24.50 30.83 -34.71
N LYS A 4 25.80 30.59 -34.51
CA LYS A 4 26.27 29.48 -33.67
C LYS A 4 25.87 29.65 -32.19
N THR A 5 25.90 30.86 -31.69
CA THR A 5 25.49 31.18 -30.31
C THR A 5 23.98 31.00 -30.12
N PHE A 6 23.18 31.32 -31.15
CA PHE A 6 21.74 31.16 -31.10
C PHE A 6 21.32 29.68 -31.11
N ILE A 7 22.02 28.83 -31.86
CA ILE A 7 21.77 27.37 -31.90
C ILE A 7 22.12 26.74 -30.53
N ILE A 8 23.19 27.16 -29.89
CA ILE A 8 23.57 26.65 -28.56
C ILE A 8 22.55 27.07 -27.50
N LEU A 9 21.99 28.26 -27.58
CA LEU A 9 20.92 28.68 -26.67
C LEU A 9 19.62 27.90 -26.90
N LEU A 10 19.29 27.56 -28.14
CA LEU A 10 18.09 26.81 -28.48
C LEU A 10 18.20 25.34 -28.04
N THR A 11 19.38 24.73 -28.16
CA THR A 11 19.62 23.38 -27.66
C THR A 11 19.66 23.29 -26.13
N ALA A 12 20.08 24.32 -25.42
CA ALA A 12 20.03 24.39 -23.97
C ALA A 12 18.59 24.50 -23.42
N ALA A 13 17.69 25.14 -24.19
CA ALA A 13 16.28 25.27 -23.79
C ALA A 13 15.47 23.98 -23.91
N THR A 14 16.00 22.94 -24.58
CA THR A 14 15.35 21.61 -24.69
C THR A 14 15.78 20.60 -23.62
N LEU A 15 16.61 21.00 -22.67
CA LEU A 15 16.78 20.23 -21.45
C LEU A 15 15.48 20.34 -20.64
N GLN A 16 14.54 19.50 -21.00
CA GLN A 16 13.34 19.29 -20.18
C GLN A 16 13.83 18.73 -18.84
N VAL A 17 13.83 19.56 -17.84
CA VAL A 17 13.83 19.09 -16.46
C VAL A 17 12.55 18.27 -16.34
N ALA A 18 12.69 16.93 -16.32
CA ALA A 18 11.57 16.08 -16.03
C ALA A 18 11.08 16.46 -14.63
N ALA A 19 10.05 17.28 -14.57
CA ALA A 19 9.43 17.63 -13.31
C ALA A 19 8.86 16.33 -12.72
N GLN A 20 9.23 16.01 -11.49
CA GLN A 20 8.66 14.89 -10.78
C GLN A 20 7.14 15.02 -10.76
N GLN A 21 6.47 13.94 -11.09
CA GLN A 21 5.02 13.91 -11.03
C GLN A 21 4.57 13.83 -9.57
N PRO A 22 3.41 14.39 -9.20
CA PRO A 22 2.89 14.25 -7.84
C PRO A 22 2.81 12.80 -7.35
N ALA A 23 2.58 11.85 -8.26
CA ALA A 23 2.57 10.41 -7.98
C ALA A 23 3.92 9.88 -7.48
N ASP A 24 5.04 10.50 -7.85
CA ASP A 24 6.37 10.06 -7.41
C ASP A 24 6.61 10.27 -5.90
N TYR A 25 5.76 11.08 -5.27
CA TYR A 25 5.81 11.33 -3.82
C TYR A 25 4.84 10.46 -3.03
N VAL A 26 4.02 9.65 -3.71
CA VAL A 26 3.08 8.75 -3.05
C VAL A 26 3.80 7.47 -2.62
N ASN A 27 3.75 7.19 -1.33
CA ASN A 27 4.25 5.94 -0.78
C ASN A 27 3.08 5.18 -0.11
N PRO A 28 2.52 4.15 -0.76
CA PRO A 28 1.39 3.39 -0.22
C PRO A 28 1.74 2.54 1.01
N ILE A 29 3.03 2.43 1.34
CA ILE A 29 3.50 1.63 2.49
C ILE A 29 3.52 2.43 3.79
N ILE A 30 3.29 3.74 3.75
CA ILE A 30 3.26 4.56 4.98
C ILE A 30 2.16 4.08 5.92
N GLY A 31 2.54 3.80 7.17
CA GLY A 31 1.62 3.33 8.22
C GLY A 31 1.27 1.84 8.15
N THR A 32 1.83 1.07 7.23
CA THR A 32 1.53 -0.35 7.07
C THR A 32 2.38 -1.27 7.96
N ASN A 33 2.95 -0.76 9.05
CA ASN A 33 3.75 -1.57 9.97
C ASN A 33 3.47 -1.21 11.43
N GLY A 34 3.63 -2.18 12.33
CA GLY A 34 3.38 -2.04 13.76
C GLY A 34 1.94 -1.55 14.02
N MET A 35 1.81 -0.47 14.77
CA MET A 35 0.52 0.11 15.17
C MET A 35 -0.01 1.18 14.19
N GLY A 36 0.47 1.19 12.95
CA GLY A 36 0.02 2.17 11.95
C GLY A 36 -1.38 1.90 11.42
N HIS A 37 -1.81 0.66 11.37
CA HIS A 37 -3.14 0.21 10.95
C HIS A 37 -3.60 0.80 9.62
N THR A 38 -2.74 0.73 8.61
CA THR A 38 -3.09 1.07 7.23
C THR A 38 -2.79 -0.10 6.30
N PHE A 39 -3.49 -0.15 5.19
CA PHE A 39 -3.29 -1.15 4.15
C PHE A 39 -2.85 -0.50 2.84
N PRO A 40 -2.05 -1.16 1.99
CA PRO A 40 -1.51 -0.57 0.77
C PRO A 40 -2.48 -0.59 -0.42
N GLY A 41 -3.64 -1.21 -0.29
CA GLY A 41 -4.60 -1.40 -1.38
C GLY A 41 -5.29 -0.12 -1.84
N ALA A 42 -5.78 -0.14 -3.08
CA ALA A 42 -6.47 1.00 -3.68
C ALA A 42 -7.93 1.10 -3.22
N CYS A 43 -8.37 2.31 -2.86
CA CYS A 43 -9.74 2.59 -2.40
C CYS A 43 -10.55 3.41 -3.40
N THR A 44 -9.93 3.97 -4.42
CA THR A 44 -10.60 4.84 -5.41
C THR A 44 -11.10 4.05 -6.60
N PRO A 45 -12.16 4.54 -7.29
CA PRO A 45 -12.85 5.80 -7.05
C PRO A 45 -13.99 5.75 -6.02
N PHE A 46 -14.48 4.56 -5.65
CA PHE A 46 -15.74 4.45 -4.88
C PHE A 46 -15.56 3.94 -3.44
N GLY A 47 -14.42 3.36 -3.11
CA GLY A 47 -14.10 2.91 -1.76
C GLY A 47 -14.93 1.74 -1.20
N LEU A 48 -15.79 1.13 -2.00
CA LEU A 48 -16.62 -0.02 -1.57
C LEU A 48 -15.83 -1.32 -1.49
N ILE A 49 -14.81 -1.45 -2.33
CA ILE A 49 -13.88 -2.57 -2.34
C ILE A 49 -12.48 -2.00 -2.16
N GLN A 50 -11.79 -2.49 -1.14
CA GLN A 50 -10.41 -2.12 -0.81
C GLN A 50 -9.53 -3.36 -0.95
N LEU A 51 -9.37 -3.85 -2.17
CA LEU A 51 -8.56 -5.03 -2.41
C LEU A 51 -7.11 -4.79 -1.99
N SER A 52 -6.64 -5.56 -1.05
CA SER A 52 -5.30 -5.45 -0.48
C SER A 52 -4.75 -6.82 -0.12
N PRO A 53 -3.41 -6.99 -0.09
CA PRO A 53 -2.82 -8.20 0.48
C PRO A 53 -3.07 -8.27 1.99
N ASP A 54 -3.22 -9.50 2.48
CA ASP A 54 -3.27 -9.84 3.89
C ASP A 54 -2.04 -10.65 4.27
N THR A 55 -1.48 -10.36 5.44
CA THR A 55 -0.30 -11.05 5.97
C THR A 55 -0.55 -11.66 7.35
N ASP A 56 -1.75 -11.46 7.90
CA ASP A 56 -2.11 -11.93 9.24
C ASP A 56 -2.18 -13.47 9.29
N THR A 57 -1.28 -14.05 10.06
CA THR A 57 -1.25 -15.48 10.38
C THR A 57 -1.44 -15.75 11.88
N ILE A 58 -1.75 -14.70 12.66
CA ILE A 58 -1.84 -14.78 14.11
C ILE A 58 -3.26 -15.12 14.51
N PRO A 59 -3.49 -16.21 15.26
CA PRO A 59 -4.80 -16.50 15.76
C PRO A 59 -5.24 -15.40 16.75
N HIS A 60 -6.41 -14.81 16.50
CA HIS A 60 -6.96 -13.76 17.35
C HIS A 60 -7.39 -14.25 18.73
N ASN A 61 -7.62 -15.55 18.85
CA ASN A 61 -8.00 -16.19 20.11
C ASN A 61 -7.24 -17.49 20.28
N VAL A 62 -6.63 -17.69 21.45
CA VAL A 62 -6.00 -18.95 21.85
C VAL A 62 -6.53 -19.33 23.23
N ASP A 63 -7.08 -20.51 23.36
CA ASP A 63 -7.68 -21.04 24.60
C ASP A 63 -8.72 -20.08 25.24
N GLY A 64 -9.53 -19.45 24.39
CA GLY A 64 -10.57 -18.53 24.83
C GLY A 64 -10.05 -17.13 25.25
N ARG A 65 -8.77 -16.84 25.03
CA ARG A 65 -8.17 -15.55 25.36
C ARG A 65 -7.74 -14.81 24.10
N TYR A 66 -8.10 -13.54 24.02
CA TYR A 66 -7.66 -12.65 22.94
C TYR A 66 -6.14 -12.48 22.93
N GLN A 67 -5.56 -12.57 21.75
CA GLN A 67 -4.14 -12.37 21.52
C GLN A 67 -3.87 -10.90 21.19
N GLY A 68 -3.28 -10.15 22.13
CA GLY A 68 -3.03 -8.72 21.95
C GLY A 68 -2.18 -8.36 20.73
N LYS A 69 -1.31 -9.27 20.27
CA LYS A 69 -0.52 -9.06 19.06
C LYS A 69 -1.37 -9.03 17.78
N ALA A 70 -2.52 -9.71 17.76
CA ALA A 70 -3.44 -9.65 16.64
C ALA A 70 -3.97 -8.22 16.38
N TYR A 71 -3.90 -7.35 17.39
CA TYR A 71 -4.27 -5.94 17.23
C TYR A 71 -3.40 -5.18 16.21
N GLU A 72 -2.15 -5.55 16.05
CA GLU A 72 -1.26 -4.96 15.04
C GLU A 72 -1.77 -5.20 13.61
N TYR A 73 -2.56 -6.26 13.41
CA TYR A 73 -3.10 -6.67 12.11
C TYR A 73 -4.53 -6.15 11.85
N CYS A 74 -4.98 -5.12 12.53
CA CYS A 74 -6.32 -4.58 12.32
C CYS A 74 -6.62 -4.18 10.87
N ALA A 75 -5.60 -3.78 10.11
CA ALA A 75 -5.73 -3.48 8.69
C ALA A 75 -5.31 -4.66 7.77
N GLY A 76 -5.13 -5.86 8.30
CA GLY A 76 -4.82 -7.08 7.56
C GLY A 76 -3.38 -7.22 7.08
N TYR A 77 -2.60 -6.16 7.01
CA TYR A 77 -1.29 -6.14 6.38
C TYR A 77 -0.21 -5.54 7.30
N GLN A 78 0.96 -6.18 7.29
CA GLN A 78 2.18 -5.65 7.92
C GLN A 78 3.35 -5.71 6.92
N TYR A 79 3.98 -4.58 6.65
CA TYR A 79 5.10 -4.49 5.70
C TYR A 79 6.32 -5.33 6.07
N SER A 80 6.51 -5.58 7.37
CA SER A 80 7.62 -6.41 7.87
C SER A 80 7.46 -7.89 7.61
N ASP A 81 6.27 -8.35 7.22
CA ASP A 81 6.02 -9.75 6.98
C ASP A 81 6.59 -10.19 5.63
N SER A 82 7.07 -11.42 5.58
CA SER A 82 7.68 -12.00 4.39
C SER A 82 6.72 -12.81 3.52
N THR A 83 5.48 -12.99 3.96
CA THR A 83 4.51 -13.86 3.31
C THR A 83 3.15 -13.19 3.22
N ILE A 84 2.54 -13.25 2.05
CA ILE A 84 1.14 -12.87 1.82
C ILE A 84 0.31 -14.15 1.93
N VAL A 85 -0.78 -14.13 2.71
CA VAL A 85 -1.70 -15.26 2.88
C VAL A 85 -2.85 -15.22 1.87
N GLY A 86 -3.11 -14.07 1.30
CA GLY A 86 -4.13 -13.87 0.28
C GLY A 86 -4.41 -12.40 0.05
N PHE A 87 -5.49 -12.14 -0.67
CA PHE A 87 -6.01 -10.80 -0.94
C PHE A 87 -7.49 -10.77 -0.57
N SER A 88 -7.85 -9.98 0.42
CA SER A 88 -9.23 -9.76 0.79
C SER A 88 -9.81 -8.48 0.20
N HIS A 89 -11.13 -8.34 0.25
CA HIS A 89 -11.83 -7.29 -0.48
C HIS A 89 -12.20 -6.09 0.39
N THR A 90 -12.14 -6.25 1.70
CA THR A 90 -12.57 -5.20 2.63
C THR A 90 -11.49 -4.91 3.65
N HIS A 91 -10.98 -3.69 3.63
CA HIS A 91 -10.00 -3.19 4.59
C HIS A 91 -10.40 -1.81 5.09
N LEU A 92 -10.08 -1.53 6.34
CA LEU A 92 -10.30 -0.23 6.98
C LEU A 92 -8.99 0.30 7.54
N SER A 93 -8.71 1.58 7.33
CA SER A 93 -7.52 2.22 7.89
C SER A 93 -7.82 2.89 9.22
N GLY A 94 -6.88 2.79 10.16
CA GLY A 94 -6.95 3.47 11.46
C GLY A 94 -7.97 2.87 12.43
N THR A 95 -8.52 1.70 12.15
CA THR A 95 -9.43 1.01 13.06
C THR A 95 -8.65 0.32 14.17
N GLY A 96 -9.28 0.20 15.34
CA GLY A 96 -8.79 -0.60 16.46
C GLY A 96 -9.41 -1.99 16.52
N HIS A 97 -9.93 -2.49 15.42
CA HIS A 97 -10.60 -3.77 15.32
C HIS A 97 -10.17 -4.49 14.04
N SER A 98 -10.08 -5.82 14.06
CA SER A 98 -9.82 -6.59 12.85
C SER A 98 -10.90 -6.32 11.80
N ASP A 99 -10.44 -6.23 10.56
CA ASP A 99 -11.29 -5.96 9.41
C ASP A 99 -12.27 -7.10 9.13
N LEU A 100 -13.23 -6.83 8.28
CA LEU A 100 -14.30 -7.76 7.97
C LEU A 100 -13.80 -9.05 7.30
N GLY A 101 -12.64 -9.02 6.62
CA GLY A 101 -11.93 -10.19 6.11
C GLY A 101 -12.82 -11.17 5.35
N ASP A 102 -13.74 -10.67 4.56
CA ASP A 102 -14.90 -11.39 4.07
C ASP A 102 -14.57 -12.42 2.98
N ILE A 103 -13.88 -12.03 1.90
CA ILE A 103 -13.49 -12.93 0.80
C ILE A 103 -12.00 -12.87 0.61
N LEU A 104 -11.30 -13.91 1.00
CA LEU A 104 -9.86 -14.06 0.83
C LEU A 104 -9.58 -14.94 -0.39
N LEU A 105 -8.85 -14.40 -1.35
CA LEU A 105 -8.42 -15.12 -2.55
C LEU A 105 -6.90 -15.20 -2.60
N MET A 106 -6.38 -16.38 -2.90
CA MET A 106 -4.97 -16.60 -3.17
C MET A 106 -4.81 -17.18 -4.58
N PRO A 107 -4.35 -16.39 -5.56
CA PRO A 107 -4.10 -16.92 -6.89
C PRO A 107 -2.95 -17.92 -6.86
N ALA A 108 -3.12 -19.02 -7.59
CA ALA A 108 -2.10 -20.05 -7.74
C ALA A 108 -1.94 -20.39 -9.21
N THR A 109 -0.72 -20.76 -9.60
CA THR A 109 -0.43 -21.39 -10.90
C THR A 109 -0.57 -22.90 -10.75
N GLY A 110 -1.36 -23.52 -11.64
CA GLY A 110 -1.50 -24.98 -11.70
C GLY A 110 -0.27 -25.66 -12.31
#